data_a3e7d3fce696f27e00fcad3e59a78ab4
#
_entry.id   a3e7d3fce696f27e00fcad3e59a78ab4
#
_cell.length_a   1.000
_cell.length_b   1.000
_cell.length_c   1.000
_cell.angle_alpha   90.00
_cell.angle_beta   90.00
_cell.angle_gamma   90.00
#
_symmetry.space_group_name_H-M   'P 1'
#
loop_
_entity.id
_entity.type
_entity.pdbx_description
1 polymer ?
#
loop_
_entity_poly.entity_id
_entity_poly.type
_entity_poly.pdbx_seq_one_letter_code
_entity_poly.pdbx_strand_id
1 'polypeptide(L)'
;VVSAIRKLNTYGGCIIADSVGLGKTFEALAIIKYFEISMNRVLVLTPAKLYDNWNSFRGDYTDSFLQEQFNYRIMFHTDLSRYSGMSRSGQDLKKFDWGLYDLVVIDESHNFRNRNDRYDENDQLVMTRYARLMQDVIKHGNNNTKVLMLSATPVNNSLVDLKNQISIITRDNDAAFEEEGISSVENLLRRTSASINTWEKQRGHKKEQLLDSLPSDFYKLLELMTISRSRKHITSYYGNKGVGKFPEKNKPITLNSDIDTKGELLNFKETNELLEALLLSVYTPTKYIKEECKKKYIEKYSLKGKHGGDMSFDVQSRGMIVL
;
A
#
# COMPACT_ATOMS: atom_id res chain seq x y z
N VAL A 1 20.27 6.43 4.95
CA VAL A 1 19.96 7.86 5.21
C VAL A 1 20.46 8.72 4.06
N VAL A 2 21.78 8.80 3.79
CA VAL A 2 22.38 9.69 2.78
C VAL A 2 21.76 9.46 1.38
N SER A 3 21.63 8.20 0.96
CA SER A 3 20.97 7.85 -0.30
C SER A 3 19.51 8.31 -0.37
N ALA A 4 18.78 8.23 0.75
CA ALA A 4 17.40 8.71 0.81
C ALA A 4 17.33 10.24 0.67
N ILE A 5 18.19 10.97 1.38
CA ILE A 5 18.26 12.44 1.28
C ILE A 5 18.59 12.86 -0.16
N ARG A 6 19.51 12.16 -0.83
CA ARG A 6 19.83 12.42 -2.24
C ARG A 6 18.58 12.23 -3.12
N LYS A 7 17.88 11.09 -2.99
CA LYS A 7 16.67 10.80 -3.76
C LYS A 7 15.55 11.82 -3.49
N LEU A 8 15.34 12.19 -2.23
CA LEU A 8 14.39 13.25 -1.84
C LEU A 8 14.70 14.59 -2.51
N ASN A 9 15.97 14.95 -2.62
CA ASN A 9 16.39 16.22 -3.24
C ASN A 9 16.34 16.17 -4.77
N THR A 10 16.66 15.03 -5.38
CA THR A 10 16.71 14.89 -6.83
C THR A 10 15.34 14.59 -7.44
N TYR A 11 14.59 13.64 -6.86
CA TYR A 11 13.35 13.10 -7.43
C TYR A 11 12.08 13.52 -6.67
N GLY A 12 12.21 14.31 -5.61
CA GLY A 12 11.08 14.72 -4.78
C GLY A 12 10.61 13.67 -3.78
N GLY A 13 11.15 12.46 -3.80
CA GLY A 13 10.79 11.43 -2.83
C GLY A 13 11.50 10.09 -3.03
N CYS A 14 11.27 9.19 -2.08
CA CYS A 14 11.71 7.79 -2.18
C CYS A 14 10.92 6.87 -1.24
N ILE A 15 11.05 5.58 -1.44
CA ILE A 15 10.44 4.51 -0.65
C ILE A 15 11.54 3.76 0.08
N ILE A 16 11.53 3.77 1.41
CA ILE A 16 12.35 2.86 2.22
C ILE A 16 11.59 1.54 2.38
N ALA A 17 12.08 0.52 1.68
CA ALA A 17 11.47 -0.79 1.56
C ALA A 17 12.23 -1.87 2.35
N ASP A 18 12.90 -1.51 3.41
CA ASP A 18 13.65 -2.42 4.25
C ASP A 18 12.75 -3.47 4.92
N SER A 19 13.27 -4.67 5.09
CA SER A 19 12.55 -5.75 5.77
C SER A 19 12.10 -5.32 7.18
N VAL A 20 11.03 -5.95 7.69
CA VAL A 20 10.51 -5.68 9.03
C VAL A 20 11.61 -5.87 10.09
N GLY A 21 11.68 -4.90 11.04
CA GLY A 21 12.64 -4.93 12.14
C GLY A 21 14.05 -4.46 11.80
N LEU A 22 14.26 -3.82 10.64
CA LEU A 22 15.56 -3.22 10.27
C LEU A 22 15.69 -1.74 10.63
N GLY A 23 14.72 -1.18 11.37
CA GLY A 23 14.83 0.17 11.91
C GLY A 23 14.39 1.29 10.97
N LYS A 24 13.45 1.05 10.06
CA LYS A 24 12.91 2.09 9.15
C LYS A 24 12.52 3.39 9.86
N THR A 25 11.94 3.29 11.06
CA THR A 25 11.57 4.47 11.86
C THR A 25 12.80 5.29 12.24
N PHE A 26 13.89 4.65 12.66
CA PHE A 26 15.14 5.35 12.99
C PHE A 26 15.81 5.98 11.78
N GLU A 27 15.73 5.33 10.62
CA GLU A 27 16.20 5.94 9.37
C GLU A 27 15.38 7.18 9.00
N ALA A 28 14.06 7.09 9.16
CA ALA A 28 13.17 8.21 8.93
C ALA A 28 13.44 9.35 9.91
N LEU A 29 13.68 9.06 11.20
CA LEU A 29 14.05 10.07 12.21
C LEU A 29 15.35 10.79 11.83
N ALA A 30 16.37 10.07 11.39
CA ALA A 30 17.61 10.67 10.93
C ALA A 30 17.41 11.58 9.69
N ILE A 31 16.51 11.22 8.79
CA ILE A 31 16.14 12.05 7.64
C ILE A 31 15.32 13.26 8.11
N ILE A 32 14.37 13.07 9.01
CA ILE A 32 13.58 14.16 9.61
C ILE A 32 14.51 15.18 10.24
N LYS A 33 15.50 14.72 11.03
CA LYS A 33 16.48 15.62 11.69
C LYS A 33 17.27 16.44 10.68
N TYR A 34 17.70 15.84 9.58
CA TYR A 34 18.38 16.56 8.50
C TYR A 34 17.53 17.70 7.93
N PHE A 35 16.25 17.44 7.67
CA PHE A 35 15.32 18.45 7.15
C PHE A 35 14.96 19.50 8.22
N GLU A 36 14.80 19.09 9.46
CA GLU A 36 14.53 19.97 10.60
C GLU A 36 15.65 21.00 10.81
N ILE A 37 16.92 20.59 10.76
CA ILE A 37 18.08 21.48 10.85
C ILE A 37 18.05 22.54 9.75
N SER A 38 17.51 22.20 8.58
CA SER A 38 17.31 23.11 7.46
C SER A 38 16.01 23.92 7.54
N MET A 39 15.39 24.02 8.72
CA MET A 39 14.14 24.74 9.00
C MET A 39 12.92 24.28 8.21
N ASN A 40 12.95 23.06 7.71
CA ASN A 40 11.81 22.48 7.01
C ASN A 40 10.76 21.96 7.99
N ARG A 41 9.48 22.12 7.63
CA ARG A 41 8.34 21.60 8.38
C ARG A 41 8.06 20.17 7.99
N VAL A 42 7.95 19.30 8.97
CA VAL A 42 7.78 17.87 8.74
C VAL A 42 6.42 17.39 9.23
N LEU A 43 5.71 16.66 8.36
CA LEU A 43 4.48 15.94 8.68
C LEU A 43 4.75 14.44 8.65
N VAL A 44 4.33 13.74 9.70
CA VAL A 44 4.31 12.28 9.75
C VAL A 44 2.88 11.81 9.65
N LEU A 45 2.57 11.05 8.60
CA LEU A 45 1.30 10.35 8.41
C LEU A 45 1.47 8.89 8.81
N THR A 46 0.74 8.46 9.83
CA THR A 46 0.91 7.13 10.42
C THR A 46 -0.43 6.45 10.71
N PRO A 47 -0.51 5.11 10.72
CA PRO A 47 -1.63 4.41 11.31
C PRO A 47 -1.78 4.73 12.80
N ALA A 48 -3.02 4.80 13.30
CA ALA A 48 -3.29 5.11 14.70
C ALA A 48 -2.57 4.18 15.71
N LYS A 49 -2.30 2.94 15.32
CA LYS A 49 -1.58 1.94 16.14
C LYS A 49 -0.11 2.29 16.40
N LEU A 50 0.49 3.10 15.54
CA LEU A 50 1.91 3.47 15.62
C LEU A 50 2.11 4.88 16.20
N TYR A 51 1.03 5.51 16.69
CA TYR A 51 1.09 6.86 17.26
C TYR A 51 2.09 6.97 18.41
N ASP A 52 1.99 6.09 19.40
CA ASP A 52 2.85 6.14 20.59
C ASP A 52 4.33 5.96 20.23
N ASN A 53 4.62 5.11 19.24
CA ASN A 53 5.95 4.92 18.72
C ASN A 53 6.53 6.23 18.14
N TRP A 54 5.77 6.94 17.30
CA TRP A 54 6.21 8.23 16.76
C TRP A 54 6.18 9.34 17.80
N ASN A 55 5.21 9.35 18.72
CA ASN A 55 5.09 10.40 19.73
C ASN A 55 6.19 10.33 20.78
N SER A 56 6.76 9.16 21.06
CA SER A 56 7.85 8.99 22.05
C SER A 56 9.12 9.77 21.70
N PHE A 57 9.35 10.09 20.42
CA PHE A 57 10.52 10.88 20.00
C PHE A 57 10.29 12.40 20.00
N ARG A 58 9.07 12.86 20.33
CA ARG A 58 8.70 14.28 20.40
C ARG A 58 8.75 14.87 21.82
N GLY A 59 8.86 14.00 22.82
CA GLY A 59 8.96 14.36 24.22
C GLY A 59 10.29 15.01 24.60
N ASP A 60 10.47 15.27 25.88
CA ASP A 60 11.72 15.77 26.40
C ASP A 60 12.86 14.79 26.07
N TYR A 61 13.97 15.35 25.58
CA TYR A 61 15.09 14.52 25.11
C TYR A 61 15.72 13.65 26.22
N THR A 62 15.48 14.00 27.50
CA THR A 62 15.91 13.21 28.65
C THR A 62 15.25 11.82 28.73
N ASP A 63 14.03 11.71 28.25
CA ASP A 63 13.25 10.46 28.24
C ASP A 63 13.38 9.70 26.92
N SER A 64 13.99 10.33 25.91
CA SER A 64 14.18 9.70 24.61
C SER A 64 15.42 8.81 24.60
N PHE A 65 15.28 7.56 24.14
CA PHE A 65 16.40 6.63 23.90
C PHE A 65 17.51 7.25 23.05
N LEU A 66 17.17 8.13 22.11
CA LEU A 66 18.12 8.80 21.22
C LEU A 66 18.75 10.05 21.85
N GLN A 67 18.30 10.48 23.04
CA GLN A 67 18.72 11.76 23.68
C GLN A 67 18.60 12.96 22.74
N GLU A 68 17.63 12.91 21.84
CA GLU A 68 17.33 13.92 20.83
C GLU A 68 15.84 14.23 20.81
N GLN A 69 15.49 15.49 20.60
CA GLN A 69 14.13 15.94 20.41
C GLN A 69 13.87 16.19 18.92
N PHE A 70 12.71 15.74 18.45
CA PHE A 70 12.29 15.91 17.06
C PHE A 70 11.04 16.78 16.98
N ASN A 71 11.04 17.70 16.04
CA ASN A 71 9.92 18.61 15.81
C ASN A 71 9.21 18.28 14.51
N TYR A 72 8.17 17.45 14.59
CA TYR A 72 7.27 17.12 13.48
C TYR A 72 5.83 17.04 13.97
N ARG A 73 4.89 17.20 13.06
CA ARG A 73 3.47 16.97 13.34
C ARG A 73 3.11 15.53 13.01
N ILE A 74 2.24 14.94 13.84
CA ILE A 74 1.70 13.59 13.60
C ILE A 74 0.23 13.73 13.24
N MET A 75 -0.17 13.16 12.10
CA MET A 75 -1.55 13.01 11.69
C MET A 75 -1.80 11.56 11.27
N PHE A 76 -3.05 11.15 11.28
CA PHE A 76 -3.40 9.77 10.97
C PHE A 76 -3.87 9.62 9.52
N HIS A 77 -3.64 8.44 8.93
CA HIS A 77 -4.17 8.12 7.62
C HIS A 77 -5.69 8.32 7.54
N THR A 78 -6.40 8.07 8.65
CA THR A 78 -7.86 8.26 8.76
C THR A 78 -8.28 9.71 8.80
N ASP A 79 -7.41 10.64 9.17
CA ASP A 79 -7.71 12.06 9.18
C ASP A 79 -7.90 12.62 7.77
N LEU A 80 -7.21 12.02 6.78
CA LEU A 80 -7.40 12.33 5.36
C LEU A 80 -8.79 11.92 4.82
N SER A 81 -9.57 11.15 5.58
CA SER A 81 -10.95 10.78 5.20
C SER A 81 -12.00 11.75 5.76
N ARG A 82 -11.59 12.82 6.47
CA ARG A 82 -12.49 13.73 7.18
C ARG A 82 -12.08 15.18 6.94
N TYR A 83 -13.04 16.05 6.68
CA TYR A 83 -12.81 17.49 6.49
C TYR A 83 -12.94 18.31 7.77
N SER A 84 -13.55 17.76 8.82
CA SER A 84 -13.81 18.46 10.08
C SER A 84 -13.75 17.50 11.26
N GLY A 85 -13.76 18.05 12.46
CA GLY A 85 -13.65 17.35 13.72
C GLY A 85 -12.22 17.32 14.25
N MET A 86 -12.08 16.75 15.45
CA MET A 86 -10.78 16.63 16.10
C MET A 86 -10.07 15.36 15.68
N SER A 87 -8.81 15.48 15.33
CA SER A 87 -7.90 14.34 15.23
C SER A 87 -7.57 13.79 16.63
N ARG A 88 -7.19 12.52 16.71
CA ARG A 88 -6.67 11.94 17.97
C ARG A 88 -5.36 12.62 18.44
N SER A 89 -4.66 13.29 17.54
CA SER A 89 -3.49 14.12 17.87
C SER A 89 -3.84 15.49 18.45
N GLY A 90 -5.13 15.78 18.68
CA GLY A 90 -5.60 17.06 19.24
C GLY A 90 -5.69 18.20 18.22
N GLN A 91 -5.57 17.92 16.93
CA GLN A 91 -5.67 18.93 15.87
C GLN A 91 -7.12 19.05 15.35
N ASP A 92 -7.59 20.29 15.16
CA ASP A 92 -8.85 20.55 14.46
C ASP A 92 -8.63 20.44 12.94
N LEU A 93 -9.24 19.42 12.32
CA LEU A 93 -9.04 19.12 10.90
C LEU A 93 -9.54 20.23 9.97
N LYS A 94 -10.51 21.04 10.40
CA LYS A 94 -11.02 22.17 9.61
C LYS A 94 -10.01 23.31 9.52
N LYS A 95 -9.17 23.48 10.56
CA LYS A 95 -8.16 24.55 10.66
C LYS A 95 -6.77 24.06 10.30
N PHE A 96 -6.61 22.76 10.08
CA PHE A 96 -5.30 22.18 9.81
C PHE A 96 -4.89 22.46 8.36
N ASP A 97 -3.81 23.19 8.21
CA ASP A 97 -3.21 23.48 6.89
C ASP A 97 -2.33 22.31 6.46
N TRP A 98 -2.88 21.49 5.59
CA TRP A 98 -2.22 20.29 5.04
C TRP A 98 -1.07 20.62 4.08
N GLY A 99 -1.12 21.77 3.41
CA GLY A 99 -0.11 22.21 2.42
C GLY A 99 1.14 22.87 3.01
N LEU A 100 1.23 22.95 4.33
CA LEU A 100 2.27 23.72 5.02
C LEU A 100 3.64 23.01 5.09
N TYR A 101 3.72 21.75 4.69
CA TYR A 101 4.85 20.89 5.00
C TYR A 101 5.81 20.71 3.83
N ASP A 102 7.11 20.79 4.11
CA ASP A 102 8.20 20.63 3.14
C ASP A 102 8.59 19.15 2.97
N LEU A 103 8.44 18.36 4.05
CA LEU A 103 8.64 16.90 4.04
C LEU A 103 7.40 16.20 4.62
N VAL A 104 6.89 15.23 3.89
CA VAL A 104 5.84 14.32 4.36
C VAL A 104 6.40 12.91 4.45
N VAL A 105 6.39 12.37 5.66
CA VAL A 105 6.79 10.98 5.94
C VAL A 105 5.52 10.14 6.05
N ILE A 106 5.38 9.13 5.22
CA ILE A 106 4.21 8.25 5.20
C ILE A 106 4.64 6.87 5.69
N ASP A 107 4.32 6.56 6.95
CA ASP A 107 4.55 5.24 7.51
C ASP A 107 3.47 4.27 7.05
N GLU A 108 3.84 3.01 6.79
CA GLU A 108 2.96 1.99 6.20
C GLU A 108 2.28 2.49 4.92
N SER A 109 3.08 3.02 3.99
CA SER A 109 2.62 3.68 2.75
C SER A 109 1.78 2.79 1.83
N HIS A 110 1.81 1.46 2.02
CA HIS A 110 0.93 0.54 1.32
C HIS A 110 -0.58 0.82 1.55
N ASN A 111 -0.94 1.59 2.57
CA ASN A 111 -2.31 2.04 2.79
C ASN A 111 -2.81 3.07 1.76
N PHE A 112 -1.91 3.67 0.97
CA PHE A 112 -2.22 4.64 -0.09
C PHE A 112 -2.14 4.03 -1.51
N ARG A 113 -2.16 2.72 -1.63
CA ARG A 113 -2.10 2.02 -2.91
C ARG A 113 -3.36 2.16 -3.78
N ASN A 114 -4.52 2.41 -3.16
CA ASN A 114 -5.80 2.50 -3.85
C ASN A 114 -6.09 3.95 -4.26
N ARG A 115 -6.13 4.19 -5.58
CA ARG A 115 -6.45 5.47 -6.19
C ARG A 115 -7.95 5.62 -6.54
N ASN A 116 -8.74 4.56 -6.35
CA ASN A 116 -10.13 4.52 -6.80
C ASN A 116 -10.96 5.62 -6.13
N ASP A 117 -11.46 6.53 -6.95
CA ASP A 117 -12.47 7.48 -6.53
C ASP A 117 -13.77 6.73 -6.26
N ARG A 118 -14.45 7.10 -5.20
CA ARG A 118 -15.76 6.55 -4.83
C ARG A 118 -16.79 7.66 -4.98
N TYR A 119 -17.96 7.30 -5.45
CA TYR A 119 -19.11 8.20 -5.53
C TYR A 119 -20.09 7.84 -4.42
N ASP A 120 -20.71 8.84 -3.81
CA ASP A 120 -21.78 8.63 -2.82
C ASP A 120 -23.13 8.34 -3.50
N GLU A 121 -24.17 8.15 -2.69
CA GLU A 121 -25.53 7.89 -3.17
C GLU A 121 -26.14 9.03 -4.02
N ASN A 122 -25.53 10.22 -3.99
CA ASN A 122 -25.90 11.41 -4.75
C ASN A 122 -24.98 11.67 -5.95
N ASP A 123 -24.18 10.69 -6.36
CA ASP A 123 -23.19 10.80 -7.45
C ASP A 123 -22.11 11.88 -7.17
N GLN A 124 -21.90 12.26 -5.90
CA GLN A 124 -20.82 13.16 -5.54
C GLN A 124 -19.54 12.37 -5.26
N LEU A 125 -18.44 12.88 -5.80
CA LEU A 125 -17.12 12.27 -5.62
C LEU A 125 -16.74 12.27 -4.13
N VAL A 126 -16.72 11.10 -3.51
CA VAL A 126 -16.15 10.91 -2.18
C VAL A 126 -14.64 10.89 -2.29
N MET A 127 -14.01 11.94 -1.84
CA MET A 127 -12.57 12.08 -1.91
C MET A 127 -11.88 10.99 -1.08
N THR A 128 -11.15 10.11 -1.75
CA THR A 128 -10.37 9.06 -1.10
C THR A 128 -9.18 9.65 -0.34
N ARG A 129 -8.60 8.89 0.60
CA ARG A 129 -7.37 9.28 1.30
C ARG A 129 -6.24 9.61 0.33
N TYR A 130 -6.14 8.83 -0.76
CA TYR A 130 -5.17 9.04 -1.81
C TYR A 130 -5.38 10.39 -2.51
N ALA A 131 -6.60 10.65 -2.97
CA ALA A 131 -6.92 11.89 -3.67
C ALA A 131 -6.67 13.11 -2.77
N ARG A 132 -7.05 13.04 -1.50
CA ARG A 132 -6.79 14.11 -0.54
C ARG A 132 -5.31 14.31 -0.24
N LEU A 133 -4.56 13.23 -0.06
CA LEU A 133 -3.10 13.32 0.07
C LEU A 133 -2.48 14.05 -1.13
N MET A 134 -2.90 13.67 -2.33
CA MET A 134 -2.40 14.29 -3.57
C MET A 134 -2.77 15.76 -3.69
N GLN A 135 -4.04 16.11 -3.42
CA GLN A 135 -4.54 17.47 -3.64
C GLN A 135 -4.13 18.41 -2.51
N ASP A 136 -4.47 18.06 -1.25
CA ASP A 136 -4.33 18.98 -0.13
C ASP A 136 -2.90 19.00 0.44
N VAL A 137 -2.19 17.87 0.39
CA VAL A 137 -0.87 17.76 1.02
C VAL A 137 0.25 17.97 0.00
N ILE A 138 0.20 17.28 -1.13
CA ILE A 138 1.34 17.23 -2.07
C ILE A 138 1.27 18.35 -3.12
N LYS A 139 0.10 18.58 -3.73
CA LYS A 139 -0.05 19.56 -4.82
C LYS A 139 -0.40 20.96 -4.33
N HIS A 140 -1.08 21.08 -3.19
CA HIS A 140 -1.48 22.38 -2.62
C HIS A 140 -0.33 23.07 -1.85
N GLY A 141 0.69 22.31 -1.46
CA GLY A 141 1.88 22.86 -0.82
C GLY A 141 2.72 23.72 -1.77
N ASN A 142 3.76 24.33 -1.23
CA ASN A 142 4.72 25.21 -1.92
C ASN A 142 5.51 24.50 -3.06
N ASN A 143 4.84 23.83 -3.97
CA ASN A 143 5.36 23.11 -5.14
C ASN A 143 6.59 22.21 -4.94
N ASN A 144 7.06 22.04 -3.71
CA ASN A 144 8.33 21.34 -3.42
C ASN A 144 8.24 20.36 -2.24
N THR A 145 7.02 19.99 -1.82
CA THR A 145 6.83 19.00 -0.75
C THR A 145 7.47 17.67 -1.12
N LYS A 146 8.46 17.25 -0.35
CA LYS A 146 9.15 15.96 -0.54
C LYS A 146 8.39 14.85 0.16
N VAL A 147 8.46 13.63 -0.37
CA VAL A 147 7.72 12.49 0.14
C VAL A 147 8.65 11.33 0.49
N LEU A 148 8.69 10.99 1.77
CA LEU A 148 9.39 9.81 2.26
C LEU A 148 8.36 8.72 2.61
N MET A 149 8.39 7.61 1.93
CA MET A 149 7.51 6.47 2.18
C MET A 149 8.23 5.36 2.92
N LEU A 150 7.60 4.80 3.94
CA LEU A 150 8.10 3.65 4.69
C LEU A 150 7.13 2.48 4.49
N SER A 151 7.62 1.38 3.94
CA SER A 151 6.82 0.15 3.80
C SER A 151 7.74 -1.07 3.71
N ALA A 152 7.40 -2.14 4.41
CA ALA A 152 8.11 -3.41 4.23
C ALA A 152 7.69 -4.13 2.94
N THR A 153 6.53 -3.78 2.38
CA THR A 153 5.91 -4.41 1.20
C THR A 153 5.36 -3.34 0.26
N PRO A 154 6.23 -2.61 -0.49
CA PRO A 154 5.80 -1.56 -1.40
C PRO A 154 4.93 -2.11 -2.54
N VAL A 155 5.14 -3.36 -2.93
CA VAL A 155 4.28 -4.11 -3.85
C VAL A 155 3.62 -5.23 -3.06
N ASN A 156 2.30 -5.28 -3.02
CA ASN A 156 1.57 -6.32 -2.31
C ASN A 156 0.81 -7.24 -3.29
N ASN A 157 -0.13 -6.70 -4.03
CA ASN A 157 -0.98 -7.50 -4.92
C ASN A 157 -0.67 -7.29 -6.41
N SER A 158 -0.20 -6.10 -6.78
CA SER A 158 0.07 -5.78 -8.19
C SER A 158 1.05 -4.62 -8.33
N LEU A 159 1.61 -4.44 -9.52
CA LEU A 159 2.45 -3.27 -9.85
C LEU A 159 1.65 -1.96 -9.85
N VAL A 160 0.31 -2.02 -9.85
CA VAL A 160 -0.54 -0.82 -9.68
C VAL A 160 -0.29 -0.19 -8.31
N ASP A 161 -0.04 -0.98 -7.27
CA ASP A 161 0.30 -0.49 -5.94
C ASP A 161 1.58 0.38 -5.98
N LEU A 162 2.60 -0.10 -6.70
CA LEU A 162 3.85 0.63 -6.91
C LEU A 162 3.64 1.87 -7.77
N LYS A 163 2.88 1.76 -8.86
CA LYS A 163 2.50 2.90 -9.72
C LYS A 163 1.90 4.03 -8.88
N ASN A 164 0.93 3.72 -8.05
CA ASN A 164 0.24 4.72 -7.24
C ASN A 164 1.18 5.39 -6.21
N GLN A 165 2.10 4.63 -5.62
CA GLN A 165 3.10 5.21 -4.71
C GLN A 165 4.10 6.10 -5.47
N ILE A 166 4.56 5.69 -6.65
CA ILE A 166 5.41 6.53 -7.50
C ILE A 166 4.66 7.79 -7.93
N SER A 167 3.39 7.68 -8.32
CA SER A 167 2.56 8.84 -8.68
C SER A 167 2.45 9.88 -7.56
N ILE A 168 2.43 9.47 -6.29
CA ILE A 168 2.47 10.41 -5.16
C ILE A 168 3.81 11.16 -5.15
N ILE A 169 4.92 10.47 -5.33
CA ILE A 169 6.27 11.07 -5.34
C ILE A 169 6.44 12.01 -6.53
N THR A 170 6.02 11.58 -7.72
CA THR A 170 6.18 12.34 -8.97
C THR A 170 5.05 13.33 -9.24
N ARG A 171 4.07 13.44 -8.35
CA ARG A 171 2.89 14.31 -8.49
C ARG A 171 2.08 14.05 -9.76
N ASP A 172 1.91 12.77 -10.11
CA ASP A 172 1.30 12.30 -11.36
C ASP A 172 2.08 12.68 -12.63
N ASN A 173 3.34 13.09 -12.53
CA ASN A 173 4.18 13.29 -13.71
C ASN A 173 4.69 11.93 -14.22
N ASP A 174 4.17 11.46 -15.34
CA ASP A 174 4.53 10.19 -15.96
C ASP A 174 5.94 10.22 -16.59
N ALA A 175 6.41 11.40 -17.00
CA ALA A 175 7.74 11.64 -17.58
C ALA A 175 8.80 12.07 -16.55
N ALA A 176 8.56 11.87 -15.25
CA ALA A 176 9.44 12.34 -14.19
C ALA A 176 10.86 11.79 -14.25
N PHE A 177 11.10 10.73 -15.01
CA PHE A 177 12.40 10.04 -15.14
C PHE A 177 12.89 10.02 -16.59
N GLU A 178 12.46 10.97 -17.42
CA GLU A 178 12.86 11.06 -18.83
C GLU A 178 14.39 11.30 -18.96
N GLU A 179 14.96 12.14 -18.13
CA GLU A 179 16.41 12.39 -18.06
C GLU A 179 17.20 11.13 -17.71
N GLU A 180 16.56 10.20 -16.99
CA GLU A 180 17.11 8.89 -16.64
C GLU A 180 16.83 7.83 -17.72
N GLY A 181 16.26 8.19 -18.85
CA GLY A 181 15.93 7.31 -19.97
C GLY A 181 14.62 6.56 -19.84
N ILE A 182 13.76 6.91 -18.87
CA ILE A 182 12.43 6.31 -18.69
C ILE A 182 11.39 7.34 -19.14
N SER A 183 10.94 7.24 -20.39
CA SER A 183 10.02 8.18 -21.01
C SER A 183 8.60 8.16 -20.41
N SER A 184 8.15 7.03 -19.87
CA SER A 184 6.83 6.86 -19.26
C SER A 184 6.87 5.74 -18.22
N VAL A 185 6.60 6.10 -16.97
CA VAL A 185 6.48 5.15 -15.86
C VAL A 185 5.28 4.22 -16.08
N GLU A 186 4.16 4.76 -16.56
CA GLU A 186 2.95 3.97 -16.81
C GLU A 186 3.18 2.90 -17.88
N ASN A 187 3.76 3.26 -18.99
CA ASN A 187 4.07 2.30 -20.07
C ASN A 187 5.07 1.23 -19.61
N LEU A 188 6.07 1.62 -18.84
CA LEU A 188 7.05 0.69 -18.28
C LEU A 188 6.37 -0.32 -17.35
N LEU A 189 5.57 0.13 -16.39
CA LEU A 189 4.89 -0.74 -15.43
C LEU A 189 3.83 -1.62 -16.13
N ARG A 190 3.16 -1.13 -17.17
CA ARG A 190 2.23 -1.93 -17.99
C ARG A 190 2.96 -3.07 -18.71
N ARG A 191 4.11 -2.80 -19.35
CA ARG A 191 4.95 -3.84 -20.00
C ARG A 191 5.43 -4.86 -18.98
N THR A 192 5.92 -4.40 -17.84
CA THR A 192 6.37 -5.25 -16.73
C THR A 192 5.24 -6.15 -16.22
N SER A 193 4.03 -5.60 -16.03
CA SER A 193 2.85 -6.39 -15.63
C SER A 193 2.49 -7.45 -16.67
N ALA A 194 2.60 -7.14 -17.96
CA ALA A 194 2.35 -8.11 -19.03
C ALA A 194 3.36 -9.28 -18.98
N SER A 195 4.65 -8.99 -18.74
CA SER A 195 5.69 -10.02 -18.57
C SER A 195 5.39 -10.92 -17.37
N ILE A 196 5.03 -10.36 -16.23
CA ILE A 196 4.66 -11.13 -15.02
C ILE A 196 3.44 -12.02 -15.30
N ASN A 197 2.37 -11.47 -15.87
CA ASN A 197 1.15 -12.22 -16.18
C ASN A 197 1.41 -13.36 -17.20
N THR A 198 2.34 -13.16 -18.13
CA THR A 198 2.73 -14.20 -19.10
C THR A 198 3.49 -15.32 -18.40
N TRP A 199 4.41 -14.96 -17.48
CA TRP A 199 5.17 -15.91 -16.69
C TRP A 199 4.25 -16.73 -15.76
N GLU A 200 3.29 -16.10 -15.07
CA GLU A 200 2.36 -16.79 -14.18
C GLU A 200 1.48 -17.84 -14.88
N LYS A 201 1.19 -17.64 -16.16
CA LYS A 201 0.40 -18.60 -16.98
C LYS A 201 1.20 -19.81 -17.45
N GLN A 202 2.53 -19.79 -17.36
CA GLN A 202 3.38 -20.91 -17.79
C GLN A 202 3.40 -22.01 -16.73
N ARG A 203 3.21 -23.26 -17.14
CA ARG A 203 3.34 -24.41 -16.24
C ARG A 203 4.83 -24.68 -15.93
N GLY A 204 5.18 -24.86 -14.65
CA GLY A 204 6.55 -25.16 -14.24
C GLY A 204 7.52 -23.97 -14.32
N HIS A 205 7.02 -22.75 -14.20
CA HIS A 205 7.79 -21.51 -14.25
C HIS A 205 8.84 -21.43 -13.13
N LYS A 206 10.04 -20.97 -13.48
CA LYS A 206 11.17 -20.73 -12.57
C LYS A 206 11.33 -19.22 -12.34
N LYS A 207 11.78 -18.85 -11.14
CA LYS A 207 11.99 -17.42 -10.78
C LYS A 207 13.04 -16.74 -11.67
N GLU A 208 14.07 -17.47 -12.08
CA GLU A 208 15.14 -16.98 -12.95
C GLU A 208 14.57 -16.50 -14.30
N GLN A 209 13.64 -17.27 -14.87
CA GLN A 209 12.97 -16.91 -16.13
C GLN A 209 12.14 -15.62 -16.00
N LEU A 210 11.53 -15.38 -14.86
CA LEU A 210 10.84 -14.11 -14.62
C LEU A 210 11.84 -12.96 -14.62
N LEU A 211 12.92 -13.08 -13.84
CA LEU A 211 13.92 -12.01 -13.71
C LEU A 211 14.52 -11.64 -15.08
N ASP A 212 14.79 -12.63 -15.93
CA ASP A 212 15.32 -12.42 -17.28
C ASP A 212 14.30 -11.79 -18.25
N SER A 213 13.00 -11.97 -17.98
CA SER A 213 11.90 -11.44 -18.80
C SER A 213 11.50 -10.00 -18.46
N LEU A 214 11.95 -9.49 -17.31
CA LEU A 214 11.61 -8.13 -16.88
C LEU A 214 12.44 -7.09 -17.63
N PRO A 215 11.84 -5.94 -18.02
CA PRO A 215 12.58 -4.85 -18.66
C PRO A 215 13.71 -4.32 -17.76
N SER A 216 14.88 -4.04 -18.34
CA SER A 216 16.02 -3.43 -17.62
C SER A 216 15.64 -2.10 -16.94
N ASP A 217 14.82 -1.31 -17.64
CA ASP A 217 14.34 -0.02 -17.16
C ASP A 217 13.50 -0.16 -15.87
N PHE A 218 12.86 -1.31 -15.65
CA PHE A 218 12.13 -1.58 -14.42
C PHE A 218 13.06 -1.68 -13.22
N TYR A 219 14.20 -2.35 -13.36
CA TYR A 219 15.19 -2.40 -12.29
C TYR A 219 15.78 -1.02 -12.02
N LYS A 220 16.04 -0.24 -13.09
CA LYS A 220 16.48 1.15 -12.96
C LYS A 220 15.46 2.00 -12.22
N LEU A 221 14.16 1.91 -12.54
CA LEU A 221 13.10 2.61 -11.83
C LEU A 221 13.05 2.23 -10.34
N LEU A 222 13.19 0.95 -10.00
CA LEU A 222 13.25 0.50 -8.61
C LEU A 222 14.49 1.07 -7.91
N GLU A 223 15.64 1.08 -8.54
CA GLU A 223 16.86 1.67 -8.00
C GLU A 223 16.69 3.18 -7.74
N LEU A 224 16.09 3.91 -8.67
CA LEU A 224 15.82 5.35 -8.52
C LEU A 224 14.86 5.64 -7.37
N MET A 225 13.82 4.82 -7.18
CA MET A 225 12.72 5.12 -6.26
C MET A 225 12.81 4.43 -4.91
N THR A 226 13.52 3.31 -4.80
CA THR A 226 13.50 2.50 -3.59
C THR A 226 14.88 2.39 -2.92
N ILE A 227 14.84 2.18 -1.62
CA ILE A 227 15.97 1.72 -0.81
C ILE A 227 15.49 0.47 -0.10
N SER A 228 16.11 -0.67 -0.40
CA SER A 228 15.68 -1.95 0.13
C SER A 228 16.85 -2.75 0.65
N ARG A 229 16.78 -3.16 1.90
CA ARG A 229 17.75 -4.05 2.54
C ARG A 229 17.02 -5.23 3.17
N SER A 230 17.62 -6.39 3.07
CA SER A 230 17.18 -7.60 3.75
C SER A 230 18.17 -7.98 4.84
N ARG A 231 17.72 -8.76 5.83
CA ARG A 231 18.59 -9.32 6.87
C ARG A 231 19.77 -10.11 6.24
N LYS A 232 19.48 -10.88 5.18
CA LYS A 232 20.50 -11.64 4.45
C LYS A 232 21.55 -10.71 3.83
N HIS A 233 21.11 -9.60 3.24
CA HIS A 233 22.00 -8.59 2.67
C HIS A 233 22.92 -8.01 3.76
N ILE A 234 22.35 -7.59 4.89
CA ILE A 234 23.12 -7.03 6.01
C ILE A 234 24.16 -8.05 6.51
N THR A 235 23.75 -9.30 6.72
CA THR A 235 24.66 -10.35 7.20
C THR A 235 25.79 -10.63 6.20
N SER A 236 25.49 -10.59 4.90
CA SER A 236 26.50 -10.84 3.84
C SER A 236 27.54 -9.73 3.74
N TYR A 237 27.14 -8.47 3.90
CA TYR A 237 28.04 -7.33 3.72
C TYR A 237 28.74 -6.87 5.01
N TYR A 238 28.06 -6.92 6.14
CA TYR A 238 28.60 -6.41 7.42
C TYR A 238 29.05 -7.52 8.37
N GLY A 239 28.75 -8.79 8.05
CA GLY A 239 29.03 -9.93 8.91
C GLY A 239 28.28 -9.83 10.23
N ASN A 240 28.70 -10.63 11.21
CA ASN A 240 28.13 -10.59 12.56
C ASN A 240 28.80 -9.57 13.50
N LYS A 241 29.79 -8.81 13.00
CA LYS A 241 30.52 -7.84 13.82
C LYS A 241 29.71 -6.55 13.94
N GLY A 242 29.23 -6.26 15.14
CA GLY A 242 28.54 -5.00 15.48
C GLY A 242 27.01 -5.02 15.38
N VAL A 243 26.40 -5.98 14.67
CA VAL A 243 24.93 -6.03 14.48
C VAL A 243 24.25 -7.10 15.33
N GLY A 244 25.05 -8.01 15.94
CA GLY A 244 24.51 -9.18 16.64
C GLY A 244 23.97 -10.24 15.67
N LYS A 245 23.50 -11.35 16.22
CA LYS A 245 22.92 -12.46 15.46
C LYS A 245 21.41 -12.21 15.28
N PHE A 246 20.93 -12.14 14.06
CA PHE A 246 19.49 -12.09 13.81
C PHE A 246 18.81 -13.38 14.31
N PRO A 247 17.59 -13.27 14.89
CA PRO A 247 16.81 -14.44 15.26
C PRO A 247 16.59 -15.37 14.07
N GLU A 248 16.77 -16.67 14.30
CA GLU A 248 16.48 -17.69 13.28
C GLU A 248 14.96 -17.84 13.14
N LYS A 249 14.49 -17.94 11.90
CA LYS A 249 13.08 -18.24 11.63
C LYS A 249 12.88 -19.74 11.73
N ASN A 250 12.15 -20.17 12.74
CA ASN A 250 11.64 -21.55 12.80
C ASN A 250 10.65 -21.80 11.66
N LYS A 251 10.53 -23.06 11.25
CA LYS A 251 9.47 -23.43 10.30
C LYS A 251 8.11 -23.12 10.95
N PRO A 252 7.17 -22.50 10.21
CA PRO A 252 5.85 -22.25 10.74
C PRO A 252 5.19 -23.60 11.10
N ILE A 253 4.64 -23.69 12.31
CA ILE A 253 3.82 -24.82 12.73
C ILE A 253 2.38 -24.40 12.46
N THR A 254 1.73 -25.07 11.52
CA THR A 254 0.30 -24.87 11.27
C THR A 254 -0.47 -25.75 12.25
N LEU A 255 -1.15 -25.13 13.19
CA LEU A 255 -2.09 -25.81 14.07
C LEU A 255 -3.47 -25.72 13.43
N ASN A 256 -3.90 -26.80 12.81
CA ASN A 256 -5.30 -26.97 12.43
C ASN A 256 -6.04 -27.49 13.67
N SER A 257 -6.68 -26.60 14.42
CA SER A 257 -7.60 -27.04 15.45
C SER A 257 -8.90 -27.46 14.77
N ASP A 258 -9.28 -28.71 14.86
CA ASP A 258 -10.64 -29.11 14.57
C ASP A 258 -11.55 -28.39 15.56
N ILE A 259 -12.37 -27.48 15.01
CA ILE A 259 -13.39 -26.74 15.79
C ILE A 259 -14.41 -27.74 16.34
N ASP A 260 -14.61 -28.86 15.66
CA ASP A 260 -15.50 -29.91 16.01
C ASP A 260 -14.75 -31.17 16.49
N THR A 261 -14.37 -31.17 17.74
CA THR A 261 -13.70 -32.32 18.36
C THR A 261 -14.63 -33.54 18.60
N LYS A 262 -15.94 -33.36 18.44
CA LYS A 262 -16.96 -34.38 18.63
C LYS A 262 -17.59 -34.92 17.35
N GLY A 263 -17.31 -34.27 16.20
CA GLY A 263 -17.91 -34.64 14.93
C GLY A 263 -19.42 -34.34 14.83
N GLU A 264 -19.87 -33.33 15.59
CA GLU A 264 -21.30 -32.96 15.64
C GLU A 264 -21.65 -31.90 14.55
N LEU A 265 -20.63 -31.22 14.02
CA LEU A 265 -20.81 -30.18 12.95
C LEU A 265 -20.57 -30.81 11.57
N LEU A 266 -21.35 -30.38 10.60
CA LEU A 266 -21.12 -30.75 9.23
C LEU A 266 -19.76 -30.25 8.74
N ASN A 267 -19.01 -31.07 8.03
CA ASN A 267 -17.76 -30.63 7.44
C ASN A 267 -18.03 -29.58 6.34
N PHE A 268 -17.00 -28.86 5.90
CA PHE A 268 -17.13 -27.78 4.92
C PHE A 268 -17.80 -28.24 3.62
N LYS A 269 -17.51 -29.46 3.17
CA LYS A 269 -18.07 -30.02 1.94
C LYS A 269 -19.56 -30.30 2.10
N GLU A 270 -19.97 -30.94 3.18
CA GLU A 270 -21.39 -31.22 3.49
C GLU A 270 -22.17 -29.94 3.71
N THR A 271 -21.60 -28.97 4.40
CA THR A 271 -22.21 -27.63 4.56
C THR A 271 -22.43 -26.96 3.21
N ASN A 272 -21.45 -27.03 2.30
CA ASN A 272 -21.55 -26.43 0.98
C ASN A 272 -22.59 -27.18 0.12
N GLU A 273 -22.64 -28.49 0.16
CA GLU A 273 -23.66 -29.31 -0.54
C GLU A 273 -25.07 -28.99 -0.03
N LEU A 274 -25.25 -28.81 1.29
CA LEU A 274 -26.52 -28.37 1.86
C LEU A 274 -26.90 -26.96 1.42
N LEU A 275 -25.95 -26.02 1.44
CA LEU A 275 -26.19 -24.65 0.95
C LEU A 275 -26.54 -24.63 -0.54
N GLU A 276 -25.92 -25.50 -1.35
CA GLU A 276 -26.25 -25.64 -2.78
C GLU A 276 -27.64 -26.24 -3.00
N ALA A 277 -28.08 -27.11 -2.10
CA ALA A 277 -29.42 -27.72 -2.14
C ALA A 277 -30.52 -26.76 -1.66
N LEU A 278 -30.19 -25.67 -0.96
CA LEU A 278 -31.18 -24.69 -0.50
C LEU A 278 -31.77 -23.92 -1.70
N LEU A 279 -33.05 -24.10 -1.93
CA LEU A 279 -33.82 -23.45 -3.01
C LEU A 279 -34.39 -22.09 -2.58
N LEU A 280 -33.90 -21.49 -1.50
CA LEU A 280 -34.40 -20.19 -1.05
C LEU A 280 -33.88 -19.06 -1.96
N SER A 281 -34.75 -18.09 -2.25
CA SER A 281 -34.44 -16.95 -3.12
C SER A 281 -33.20 -16.16 -2.69
N VAL A 282 -32.88 -16.14 -1.39
CA VAL A 282 -31.70 -15.50 -0.83
C VAL A 282 -30.39 -16.19 -1.27
N TYR A 283 -30.42 -17.52 -1.40
CA TYR A 283 -29.22 -18.31 -1.76
C TYR A 283 -29.10 -18.58 -3.26
N THR A 284 -30.23 -18.58 -3.98
CA THR A 284 -30.27 -18.80 -5.44
C THR A 284 -31.21 -17.81 -6.12
N PRO A 285 -30.95 -16.49 -6.02
CA PRO A 285 -31.86 -15.46 -6.53
C PRO A 285 -32.12 -15.59 -8.03
N THR A 286 -31.15 -16.11 -8.77
CA THR A 286 -31.24 -16.30 -10.24
C THR A 286 -32.29 -17.29 -10.69
N LYS A 287 -32.62 -18.30 -9.86
CA LYS A 287 -33.65 -19.28 -10.13
C LYS A 287 -35.08 -18.70 -10.04
N TYR A 288 -35.25 -17.58 -9.36
CA TYR A 288 -36.55 -16.94 -9.14
C TYR A 288 -36.83 -15.77 -10.09
N ILE A 289 -35.90 -15.47 -11.00
CA ILE A 289 -36.12 -14.43 -12.02
C ILE A 289 -37.05 -15.01 -13.10
N LYS A 290 -38.16 -14.30 -13.38
CA LYS A 290 -39.06 -14.66 -14.46
C LYS A 290 -38.30 -14.69 -15.80
N GLU A 291 -38.56 -15.69 -16.64
CA GLU A 291 -37.85 -15.87 -17.91
C GLU A 291 -37.90 -14.61 -18.80
N GLU A 292 -39.01 -13.88 -18.80
CA GLU A 292 -39.19 -12.62 -19.52
C GLU A 292 -38.19 -11.52 -19.06
N CYS A 293 -37.78 -11.54 -17.80
CA CYS A 293 -36.88 -10.56 -17.23
C CYS A 293 -35.41 -10.99 -17.22
N LYS A 294 -35.13 -12.28 -17.52
CA LYS A 294 -33.80 -12.88 -17.41
C LYS A 294 -32.78 -12.19 -18.31
N LYS A 295 -33.16 -11.89 -19.57
CA LYS A 295 -32.30 -11.16 -20.52
C LYS A 295 -31.93 -9.75 -19.98
N LYS A 296 -32.92 -9.03 -19.49
CA LYS A 296 -32.74 -7.67 -18.94
C LYS A 296 -31.84 -7.65 -17.70
N TYR A 297 -31.94 -8.69 -16.85
CA TYR A 297 -31.06 -8.85 -15.69
C TYR A 297 -29.63 -9.22 -16.08
N ILE A 298 -29.45 -10.12 -17.08
CA ILE A 298 -28.13 -10.45 -17.59
C ILE A 298 -27.45 -9.22 -18.19
N GLU A 299 -28.15 -8.44 -19.01
CA GLU A 299 -27.62 -7.21 -19.61
C GLU A 299 -27.23 -6.15 -18.55
N LYS A 300 -28.03 -6.01 -17.49
CA LYS A 300 -27.83 -5.01 -16.46
C LYS A 300 -26.74 -5.39 -15.45
N TYR A 301 -26.59 -6.67 -15.14
CA TYR A 301 -25.73 -7.16 -14.05
C TYR A 301 -24.65 -8.14 -14.51
N SER A 302 -24.43 -8.32 -15.82
CA SER A 302 -23.30 -9.11 -16.30
C SER A 302 -21.99 -8.39 -15.97
N LEU A 303 -21.25 -8.92 -15.01
CA LEU A 303 -19.92 -8.47 -14.68
C LEU A 303 -18.92 -9.17 -15.60
N LYS A 304 -18.07 -8.40 -16.27
CA LYS A 304 -16.92 -8.96 -16.98
C LYS A 304 -15.96 -9.56 -15.96
N GLY A 305 -15.66 -10.83 -16.08
CA GLY A 305 -14.65 -11.48 -15.27
C GLY A 305 -13.29 -10.77 -15.37
N LYS A 306 -12.43 -10.89 -14.37
CA LYS A 306 -11.08 -10.30 -14.33
C LYS A 306 -10.22 -10.59 -15.57
N HIS A 307 -10.61 -11.53 -16.42
CA HIS A 307 -9.89 -11.95 -17.63
C HIS A 307 -10.70 -11.73 -18.93
N GLY A 308 -11.70 -10.84 -18.91
CA GLY A 308 -12.44 -10.45 -20.11
C GLY A 308 -13.47 -11.47 -20.64
N GLY A 309 -13.68 -12.58 -19.95
CA GLY A 309 -14.76 -13.55 -20.23
C GLY A 309 -16.01 -13.20 -19.44
N ASP A 310 -17.20 -13.39 -20.05
CA ASP A 310 -18.46 -13.25 -19.33
C ASP A 310 -18.56 -14.32 -18.25
N MET A 311 -18.66 -13.89 -16.97
CA MET A 311 -18.99 -14.83 -15.90
C MET A 311 -20.44 -15.28 -16.06
N SER A 312 -20.70 -16.58 -15.95
CA SER A 312 -22.06 -17.08 -15.97
C SER A 312 -22.86 -16.46 -14.82
N PHE A 313 -24.10 -16.11 -15.07
CA PHE A 313 -24.98 -15.44 -14.10
C PHE A 313 -25.13 -16.24 -12.79
N ASP A 314 -25.01 -17.56 -12.85
CA ASP A 314 -25.05 -18.46 -11.69
C ASP A 314 -23.80 -18.35 -10.79
N VAL A 315 -22.64 -18.07 -11.37
CA VAL A 315 -21.39 -17.86 -10.61
C VAL A 315 -21.39 -16.50 -9.92
N GLN A 316 -22.01 -15.49 -10.52
CA GLN A 316 -22.14 -14.15 -9.93
C GLN A 316 -23.05 -14.14 -8.70
N SER A 317 -24.15 -14.91 -8.75
CA SER A 317 -25.06 -14.99 -7.60
C SER A 317 -24.42 -15.66 -6.38
N ARG A 318 -23.53 -16.62 -6.60
CA ARG A 318 -22.75 -17.27 -5.53
C ARG A 318 -21.74 -16.31 -4.88
N GLY A 319 -21.13 -15.41 -5.65
CA GLY A 319 -20.22 -14.39 -5.15
C GLY A 319 -20.89 -13.30 -4.31
N MET A 320 -22.19 -13.02 -4.53
CA MET A 320 -22.94 -12.04 -3.73
C MET A 320 -23.34 -12.54 -2.34
N ILE A 321 -23.33 -13.85 -2.12
CA ILE A 321 -23.70 -14.47 -0.83
C ILE A 321 -22.51 -14.53 0.13
N VAL A 322 -21.28 -14.43 -0.38
CA VAL A 322 -20.03 -14.49 0.41
C VAL A 322 -19.53 -13.10 0.84
N LEU A 323 -20.19 -12.04 0.43
CA LEU A 323 -19.96 -10.66 0.85
C LEU A 323 -20.97 -10.22 1.90
#